data_da32d0d1e9226c7404d9c0687217e55d
#
_entry.id   da32d0d1e9226c7404d9c0687217e55d
#
_cell.length_a   1.000
_cell.length_b   1.000
_cell.length_c   1.000
_cell.angle_alpha   90.00
_cell.angle_beta   90.00
_cell.angle_gamma   90.00
#
_symmetry.space_group_name_H-M   'P 1'
#
loop_
_entity.id
_entity.type
_entity.pdbx_description
1 polymer ?
#
loop_
_entity_poly.entity_id
_entity_poly.type
_entity_poly.pdbx_seq_one_letter_code
_entity_poly.pdbx_strand_id
1 'polypeptide(L)'
;MGRKIRTGALLILVLAMIYTQQAVIYAQNEAEKNMKKATESENSDGTNGEDKEPEKPGGEDEDKDKEPEQPEIKRYELEIPKADGKNGYYLSKPSVMITHNGAYGTTVYELKHGEDTLLQGRIKYIVSQEAEEQKTKISLEGEVFEEGKNILHVFMEDEEGNVISEYDETIEIRIDTQSPTVTLEAPEGFSTWYQKEAWIRVVSEDGAWGSQVDTVTCYVGNKIIGKSKENQSEFLITQTSKSGEGVPVTVTVTDQAGNKTEKTQKLFIDSLAPTVSLTGAADYLITSQPVTLEYQATDENKLESCRAVIDYEKPEGEKKTEVIDSEEKWSLKNGSASLVKTFQEDGIYKTSVQAVDKAKQKSEHFLQFMIDTKNPVIKMVDELQGKYLKKFSWDYPVDVFIKDFTTFVHQIQMDGRLYPIGAEIDTEGRHTLQVNAIDAAGNEAVARAEFVIDHTPPKIQFYQVEEGAQYEGILNFQVDSRKKEDWIEEVLINGKRQTLKKEDGKYTFQITNPGEYAVSVTAADLAGNEAEENISFEIVPEKTILEKAAAPIQKILSGKTEKEQKNRQGEKENRHFAMLKWIVIGSIITILLNTKNNL
;
A
#
# COMPACT_ATOMS: atom_id res chain seq x y z
N MET A 1 30.74 15.73 -23.82
CA MET A 1 29.51 15.31 -24.55
C MET A 1 28.54 14.48 -23.70
N GLY A 2 28.97 13.84 -22.62
CA GLY A 2 28.15 12.94 -21.78
C GLY A 2 27.19 13.58 -20.75
N ARG A 3 27.27 14.87 -20.45
CA ARG A 3 26.45 15.55 -19.43
C ARG A 3 25.10 16.08 -19.94
N LYS A 4 24.97 16.37 -21.24
CA LYS A 4 23.68 16.81 -21.82
C LYS A 4 22.68 15.67 -22.01
N ILE A 5 23.12 14.42 -22.01
CA ILE A 5 22.25 13.24 -22.22
C ILE A 5 21.51 12.84 -20.92
N ARG A 6 22.09 13.06 -19.72
CA ARG A 6 21.44 12.69 -18.45
C ARG A 6 20.31 13.63 -18.03
N THR A 7 20.44 14.93 -18.29
CA THR A 7 19.37 15.91 -18.03
C THR A 7 18.18 15.77 -18.99
N GLY A 8 18.45 15.38 -20.25
CA GLY A 8 17.40 15.07 -21.21
C GLY A 8 16.62 13.80 -20.88
N ALA A 9 17.29 12.76 -20.37
CA ALA A 9 16.64 11.52 -19.97
C ALA A 9 15.72 11.69 -18.75
N LEU A 10 16.12 12.51 -17.78
CA LEU A 10 15.29 12.81 -16.61
C LEU A 10 14.05 13.63 -16.96
N LEU A 11 14.21 14.60 -17.89
CA LEU A 11 13.07 15.40 -18.38
C LEU A 11 12.08 14.56 -19.19
N ILE A 12 12.56 13.60 -19.97
CA ILE A 12 11.72 12.67 -20.73
C ILE A 12 10.96 11.72 -19.79
N LEU A 13 11.61 11.24 -18.71
CA LEU A 13 10.97 10.40 -17.70
C LEU A 13 9.86 11.16 -16.94
N VAL A 14 10.10 12.39 -16.56
CA VAL A 14 9.09 13.24 -15.89
C VAL A 14 7.92 13.56 -16.83
N LEU A 15 8.19 13.86 -18.09
CA LEU A 15 7.14 14.06 -19.10
C LEU A 15 6.37 12.77 -19.40
N ALA A 16 7.03 11.60 -19.42
CA ALA A 16 6.37 10.32 -19.58
C ALA A 16 5.45 9.98 -18.39
N MET A 17 5.87 10.30 -17.16
CA MET A 17 5.02 10.12 -15.96
C MET A 17 3.80 11.05 -15.97
N ILE A 18 3.94 12.29 -16.41
CA ILE A 18 2.81 13.24 -16.55
C ILE A 18 1.83 12.75 -17.63
N TYR A 19 2.33 12.23 -18.75
CA TYR A 19 1.50 11.69 -19.82
C TYR A 19 0.75 10.42 -19.40
N THR A 20 1.38 9.53 -18.60
CA THR A 20 0.70 8.34 -18.07
C THR A 20 -0.37 8.70 -17.04
N GLN A 21 -0.16 9.70 -16.19
CA GLN A 21 -1.20 10.17 -15.27
C GLN A 21 -2.39 10.80 -16.02
N GLN A 22 -2.14 11.58 -17.07
CA GLN A 22 -3.24 12.13 -17.89
C GLN A 22 -4.00 11.05 -18.66
N ALA A 23 -3.33 10.00 -19.14
CA ALA A 23 -3.99 8.88 -19.81
C ALA A 23 -4.88 8.07 -18.84
N VAL A 24 -4.45 7.88 -17.58
CA VAL A 24 -5.26 7.22 -16.55
C VAL A 24 -6.50 8.05 -16.20
N ILE A 25 -6.39 9.36 -16.04
CA ILE A 25 -7.51 10.26 -15.78
C ILE A 25 -8.50 10.27 -16.97
N TYR A 26 -7.98 10.24 -18.20
CA TYR A 26 -8.84 10.18 -19.40
C TYR A 26 -9.60 8.85 -19.47
N ALA A 27 -8.94 7.72 -19.16
CA ALA A 27 -9.58 6.41 -19.14
C ALA A 27 -10.65 6.28 -18.05
N GLN A 28 -10.44 6.90 -16.86
CA GLN A 28 -11.43 6.95 -15.79
C GLN A 28 -12.66 7.78 -16.18
N ASN A 29 -12.47 8.92 -16.82
CA ASN A 29 -13.57 9.76 -17.29
C ASN A 29 -14.39 9.13 -18.43
N GLU A 30 -13.75 8.33 -19.30
CA GLU A 30 -14.45 7.56 -20.35
C GLU A 30 -15.24 6.38 -19.75
N ALA A 31 -14.70 5.73 -18.72
CA ALA A 31 -15.40 4.66 -18.00
C ALA A 31 -16.64 5.19 -17.25
N GLU A 32 -16.55 6.35 -16.59
CA GLU A 32 -17.71 7.03 -15.96
C GLU A 32 -18.78 7.45 -16.98
N LYS A 33 -18.37 7.90 -18.15
CA LYS A 33 -19.28 8.29 -19.24
C LYS A 33 -20.04 7.10 -19.83
N ASN A 34 -19.34 5.96 -19.96
CA ASN A 34 -19.95 4.71 -20.42
C ASN A 34 -20.89 4.09 -19.38
N MET A 35 -20.58 4.23 -18.07
CA MET A 35 -21.45 3.80 -16.99
C MET A 35 -22.73 4.64 -16.90
N LYS A 36 -22.66 5.96 -17.11
CA LYS A 36 -23.85 6.84 -17.21
C LYS A 36 -24.71 6.51 -18.42
N LYS A 37 -24.12 6.15 -19.56
CA LYS A 37 -24.86 5.72 -20.74
C LYS A 37 -25.58 4.39 -20.57
N ALA A 38 -25.01 3.47 -19.79
CA ALA A 38 -25.65 2.17 -19.48
C ALA A 38 -26.84 2.33 -18.53
N THR A 39 -26.80 3.28 -17.59
CA THR A 39 -27.92 3.58 -16.67
C THR A 39 -29.06 4.37 -17.32
N GLU A 40 -28.81 5.07 -18.42
CA GLU A 40 -29.86 5.78 -19.17
C GLU A 40 -30.58 4.89 -20.19
N SER A 41 -30.07 3.70 -20.53
CA SER A 41 -30.72 2.77 -21.49
C SER A 41 -31.67 1.75 -20.84
N GLU A 42 -31.74 1.67 -19.52
CA GLU A 42 -32.66 0.75 -18.80
C GLU A 42 -33.99 1.38 -18.35
N ASN A 43 -34.23 2.67 -18.65
CA ASN A 43 -35.42 3.39 -18.21
C ASN A 43 -36.36 3.85 -19.34
N SER A 44 -36.38 3.16 -20.48
CA SER A 44 -37.37 3.44 -21.52
C SER A 44 -37.92 2.15 -22.13
N ASP A 45 -38.83 1.51 -21.45
CA ASP A 45 -39.95 0.83 -22.06
C ASP A 45 -41.05 0.64 -21.02
N GLY A 46 -41.98 1.49 -21.04
CA GLY A 46 -43.22 1.46 -20.31
C GLY A 46 -44.29 2.11 -21.17
N THR A 47 -45.41 1.44 -21.17
CA THR A 47 -46.76 1.92 -21.46
C THR A 47 -47.33 1.64 -22.84
N ASN A 48 -48.54 1.14 -22.67
CA ASN A 48 -49.80 1.38 -23.45
C ASN A 48 -50.26 0.34 -24.45
N GLY A 49 -51.52 -0.01 -24.19
CA GLY A 49 -52.46 -0.50 -25.15
C GLY A 49 -53.53 -1.40 -24.52
N GLU A 50 -54.43 -0.85 -23.84
CA GLU A 50 -55.90 -0.77 -23.95
C GLU A 50 -56.52 -1.55 -25.09
N ASP A 51 -57.63 -2.20 -24.71
CA ASP A 51 -58.90 -2.26 -25.40
C ASP A 51 -59.35 -3.52 -26.13
N LYS A 52 -60.48 -3.91 -25.60
CA LYS A 52 -61.78 -4.25 -26.23
C LYS A 52 -62.24 -5.71 -26.25
N GLU A 53 -63.27 -5.91 -25.35
CA GLU A 53 -64.42 -6.76 -25.68
C GLU A 53 -65.05 -6.37 -27.02
N PRO A 54 -65.72 -7.28 -27.70
CA PRO A 54 -67.14 -7.12 -27.85
C PRO A 54 -68.01 -8.38 -27.73
N GLU A 55 -69.09 -8.23 -26.93
CA GLU A 55 -70.51 -8.45 -27.27
C GLU A 55 -70.97 -9.76 -27.95
N LYS A 56 -72.02 -10.28 -27.28
CA LYS A 56 -73.05 -11.25 -27.73
C LYS A 56 -73.78 -10.78 -28.98
N PRO A 57 -74.47 -11.67 -29.69
CA PRO A 57 -75.90 -11.95 -29.42
C PRO A 57 -76.27 -13.42 -29.64
N GLY A 58 -77.20 -14.01 -28.92
CA GLY A 58 -78.66 -13.86 -28.94
C GLY A 58 -79.35 -14.93 -29.83
N GLY A 59 -80.34 -15.62 -29.31
CA GLY A 59 -81.30 -16.43 -30.06
C GLY A 59 -81.54 -17.81 -29.42
N GLU A 60 -82.51 -17.87 -28.66
CA GLU A 60 -83.94 -18.33 -28.76
C GLU A 60 -84.13 -19.82 -28.63
N ASP A 61 -84.87 -20.17 -27.61
CA ASP A 61 -85.97 -21.12 -27.39
C ASP A 61 -85.95 -22.46 -28.17
N GLU A 62 -85.92 -23.54 -27.41
CA GLU A 62 -86.96 -24.58 -27.55
C GLU A 62 -87.11 -25.38 -26.23
N ASP A 63 -88.25 -25.13 -25.63
CA ASP A 63 -88.94 -25.98 -24.63
C ASP A 63 -89.08 -27.43 -25.15
N LYS A 64 -88.63 -28.41 -24.38
CA LYS A 64 -89.17 -29.76 -24.41
C LYS A 64 -89.17 -30.34 -23.00
N ASP A 65 -90.39 -30.50 -22.54
CA ASP A 65 -90.82 -31.27 -21.37
C ASP A 65 -89.90 -32.54 -21.19
N LYS A 66 -89.16 -32.56 -20.12
CA LYS A 66 -88.68 -33.81 -19.50
C LYS A 66 -89.46 -33.94 -18.19
N GLU A 67 -90.27 -34.97 -18.10
CA GLU A 67 -90.82 -35.48 -16.85
C GLU A 67 -89.67 -35.54 -15.81
N PRO A 68 -89.96 -35.22 -14.53
CA PRO A 68 -88.94 -35.41 -13.50
C PRO A 68 -88.64 -36.88 -13.34
N GLU A 69 -87.44 -37.27 -13.69
CA GLU A 69 -86.92 -38.60 -13.33
C GLU A 69 -87.07 -38.74 -11.81
N GLN A 70 -87.79 -39.74 -11.39
CA GLN A 70 -87.89 -40.13 -9.99
C GLN A 70 -86.48 -40.44 -9.51
N PRO A 71 -86.03 -39.97 -8.35
CA PRO A 71 -84.68 -40.27 -7.86
C PRO A 71 -84.56 -41.79 -7.70
N GLU A 72 -83.60 -42.39 -8.47
CA GLU A 72 -83.24 -43.79 -8.32
C GLU A 72 -82.78 -44.01 -6.87
N ILE A 73 -83.54 -44.81 -6.15
CA ILE A 73 -83.24 -45.14 -4.75
C ILE A 73 -82.04 -46.10 -4.78
N LYS A 74 -80.84 -45.54 -4.57
CA LYS A 74 -79.64 -46.35 -4.39
C LYS A 74 -79.83 -47.28 -3.19
N ARG A 75 -79.57 -48.57 -3.39
CA ARG A 75 -79.73 -49.60 -2.34
C ARG A 75 -78.71 -49.55 -1.24
N TYR A 76 -77.54 -48.86 -1.52
CA TYR A 76 -76.60 -48.39 -0.50
C TYR A 76 -76.08 -46.98 -0.84
N GLU A 77 -75.64 -46.26 0.20
CA GLU A 77 -75.02 -44.93 0.08
C GLU A 77 -73.64 -44.96 0.71
N LEU A 78 -72.64 -44.35 0.03
CA LEU A 78 -71.33 -44.14 0.56
C LEU A 78 -71.17 -42.63 0.87
N GLU A 79 -70.86 -42.30 2.09
CA GLU A 79 -70.45 -40.96 2.46
C GLU A 79 -68.97 -40.96 2.69
N ILE A 80 -68.22 -40.48 1.70
CA ILE A 80 -66.78 -40.37 1.73
C ILE A 80 -66.43 -38.87 1.83
N PRO A 81 -65.75 -38.43 2.87
CA PRO A 81 -65.32 -37.02 2.95
C PRO A 81 -64.45 -36.64 1.75
N LYS A 82 -64.57 -35.40 1.33
CA LYS A 82 -63.69 -34.89 0.26
C LYS A 82 -62.25 -34.92 0.74
N ALA A 83 -61.32 -35.38 -0.10
CA ALA A 83 -59.90 -35.35 0.17
C ALA A 83 -59.47 -33.92 0.53
N ASP A 84 -58.75 -33.73 1.65
CA ASP A 84 -58.27 -32.48 2.20
C ASP A 84 -56.88 -32.09 1.71
N GLY A 85 -56.20 -33.01 1.01
CA GLY A 85 -54.93 -32.80 0.37
C GLY A 85 -55.00 -32.50 -1.14
N LYS A 86 -53.86 -32.46 -1.81
CA LYS A 86 -53.73 -32.31 -3.25
C LYS A 86 -53.85 -33.68 -3.96
N ASN A 87 -54.12 -33.67 -5.27
CA ASN A 87 -54.15 -34.85 -6.13
C ASN A 87 -55.04 -35.97 -5.62
N GLY A 88 -56.09 -35.65 -4.80
CA GLY A 88 -57.00 -36.63 -4.25
C GLY A 88 -56.49 -37.42 -3.05
N TYR A 89 -55.41 -36.95 -2.43
CA TYR A 89 -54.90 -37.52 -1.18
C TYR A 89 -55.63 -36.94 0.04
N TYR A 90 -55.67 -37.73 1.07
CA TYR A 90 -56.12 -37.34 2.40
C TYR A 90 -54.88 -37.06 3.27
N LEU A 91 -54.85 -35.88 3.89
CA LEU A 91 -53.81 -35.47 4.86
C LEU A 91 -54.12 -35.94 6.29
N SER A 92 -55.33 -36.48 6.45
CA SER A 92 -55.79 -37.11 7.68
C SER A 92 -56.59 -38.37 7.32
N LYS A 93 -56.52 -39.41 8.12
CA LYS A 93 -57.24 -40.66 7.89
C LYS A 93 -58.76 -40.38 7.88
N PRO A 94 -59.50 -40.64 6.76
CA PRO A 94 -60.92 -40.30 6.64
C PRO A 94 -61.78 -41.27 7.41
N SER A 95 -63.01 -40.86 7.84
CA SER A 95 -64.09 -41.74 8.27
C SER A 95 -65.00 -41.93 7.10
N VAL A 96 -65.25 -43.15 6.70
CA VAL A 96 -66.16 -43.52 5.59
C VAL A 96 -67.42 -44.15 6.18
N MET A 97 -68.60 -43.60 5.80
CA MET A 97 -69.87 -44.13 6.23
C MET A 97 -70.53 -44.96 5.14
N ILE A 98 -70.87 -46.21 5.43
CA ILE A 98 -71.58 -47.11 4.53
C ILE A 98 -72.97 -47.26 5.09
N THR A 99 -74.02 -46.84 4.35
CA THR A 99 -75.43 -46.95 4.71
C THR A 99 -76.12 -47.97 3.81
N HIS A 100 -76.59 -49.04 4.36
CA HIS A 100 -77.47 -49.98 3.67
C HIS A 100 -78.89 -49.49 3.68
N ASN A 101 -79.50 -49.35 2.49
CA ASN A 101 -80.87 -48.85 2.32
C ASN A 101 -81.77 -49.96 1.84
N GLY A 102 -82.84 -50.29 2.60
CA GLY A 102 -83.89 -51.21 2.19
C GLY A 102 -83.82 -52.64 2.75
N ALA A 103 -84.82 -53.44 2.43
CA ALA A 103 -85.04 -54.76 3.00
C ALA A 103 -84.53 -55.93 2.15
N TYR A 104 -83.79 -55.62 1.08
CA TYR A 104 -83.34 -56.64 0.11
C TYR A 104 -81.82 -56.68 0.00
N GLY A 105 -81.25 -57.90 0.02
CA GLY A 105 -79.87 -58.18 -0.18
C GLY A 105 -78.95 -57.94 1.02
N THR A 106 -77.67 -58.06 0.81
CA THR A 106 -76.57 -57.81 1.81
C THR A 106 -75.55 -56.90 1.22
N THR A 107 -75.21 -55.76 1.84
CA THR A 107 -74.08 -54.96 1.49
C THR A 107 -72.80 -55.58 2.07
N VAL A 108 -71.83 -55.91 1.21
CA VAL A 108 -70.55 -56.46 1.62
C VAL A 108 -69.49 -55.40 1.37
N TYR A 109 -68.56 -55.24 2.28
CA TYR A 109 -67.43 -54.35 2.11
C TYR A 109 -66.16 -55.07 2.47
N GLU A 110 -65.08 -54.71 1.72
CA GLU A 110 -63.70 -55.17 1.93
C GLU A 110 -62.75 -54.01 1.75
N LEU A 111 -61.96 -53.71 2.78
CA LEU A 111 -60.91 -52.71 2.75
C LEU A 111 -59.57 -53.41 2.67
N LYS A 112 -58.76 -53.09 1.60
CA LYS A 112 -57.44 -53.65 1.36
C LYS A 112 -56.37 -52.59 1.31
N HIS A 113 -55.16 -52.93 1.79
CA HIS A 113 -53.94 -52.20 1.57
C HIS A 113 -52.91 -53.11 0.96
N GLY A 114 -52.52 -52.85 -0.29
CA GLY A 114 -51.73 -53.79 -1.10
C GLY A 114 -52.44 -55.15 -1.26
N GLU A 115 -51.81 -56.21 -0.81
CA GLU A 115 -52.39 -57.56 -0.81
C GLU A 115 -53.14 -57.92 0.51
N ASP A 116 -52.98 -57.11 1.52
CA ASP A 116 -53.54 -57.35 2.87
C ASP A 116 -54.98 -56.83 3.00
N THR A 117 -55.89 -57.68 3.49
CA THR A 117 -57.25 -57.29 3.88
C THR A 117 -57.21 -56.70 5.29
N LEU A 118 -57.42 -55.36 5.40
CA LEU A 118 -57.42 -54.64 6.68
C LEU A 118 -58.74 -54.87 7.44
N LEU A 119 -59.85 -54.85 6.72
CA LEU A 119 -61.16 -55.01 7.27
C LEU A 119 -62.11 -55.57 6.21
N GLN A 120 -63.06 -56.46 6.66
CA GLN A 120 -64.19 -56.93 5.83
C GLN A 120 -65.44 -57.08 6.69
N GLY A 121 -66.61 -56.93 6.09
CA GLY A 121 -67.86 -57.09 6.80
C GLY A 121 -69.07 -57.17 5.90
N ARG A 122 -70.15 -57.47 6.49
CA ARG A 122 -71.46 -57.65 5.82
C ARG A 122 -72.56 -56.91 6.62
N ILE A 123 -73.37 -56.10 5.93
CA ILE A 123 -74.45 -55.33 6.49
C ILE A 123 -75.73 -55.95 5.93
N LYS A 124 -76.56 -56.51 6.83
CA LYS A 124 -77.90 -57.02 6.48
C LYS A 124 -78.97 -56.13 7.09
N TYR A 125 -80.06 -56.03 6.34
CA TYR A 125 -81.27 -55.42 6.87
C TYR A 125 -81.84 -56.26 8.03
N ILE A 126 -82.10 -55.60 9.16
CA ILE A 126 -82.69 -56.26 10.29
C ILE A 126 -84.17 -55.83 10.34
N VAL A 127 -85.09 -56.75 10.03
CA VAL A 127 -86.51 -56.50 10.13
C VAL A 127 -86.90 -56.37 11.62
N SER A 128 -87.24 -55.18 12.08
CA SER A 128 -87.93 -54.97 13.39
C SER A 128 -89.38 -54.72 13.10
N GLN A 129 -90.27 -55.34 13.90
CA GLN A 129 -91.74 -55.32 13.68
C GLN A 129 -92.43 -53.96 13.87
N GLU A 130 -91.69 -52.85 14.13
CA GLU A 130 -92.23 -51.55 14.49
C GLU A 130 -91.64 -50.32 13.80
N ALA A 131 -90.96 -50.43 12.69
CA ALA A 131 -90.31 -49.22 12.12
C ALA A 131 -90.43 -49.10 10.63
N GLU A 132 -90.78 -47.89 10.16
CA GLU A 132 -90.53 -47.36 8.84
C GLU A 132 -89.07 -47.51 8.52
N GLU A 133 -88.70 -47.82 7.25
CA GLU A 133 -87.35 -48.08 6.66
C GLU A 133 -86.14 -47.82 7.60
N GLN A 134 -85.61 -48.88 8.22
CA GLN A 134 -84.38 -48.76 9.03
C GLN A 134 -83.19 -48.86 8.13
N LYS A 135 -82.43 -47.73 8.11
CA LYS A 135 -81.07 -47.67 7.47
C LYS A 135 -80.03 -48.23 8.43
N THR A 136 -79.32 -49.24 8.08
CA THR A 136 -78.17 -49.74 8.84
C THR A 136 -76.87 -49.05 8.38
N LYS A 137 -76.20 -48.40 9.31
CA LYS A 137 -74.95 -47.65 9.04
C LYS A 137 -73.77 -48.32 9.70
N ILE A 138 -72.64 -48.33 8.98
CA ILE A 138 -71.33 -48.67 9.52
C ILE A 138 -70.36 -47.54 9.21
N SER A 139 -69.63 -47.08 10.23
CA SER A 139 -68.55 -46.16 10.09
C SER A 139 -67.25 -46.94 10.05
N LEU A 140 -66.44 -46.72 8.97
CA LEU A 140 -65.05 -47.12 8.91
C LEU A 140 -64.27 -45.95 9.45
N GLU A 141 -63.90 -46.04 10.72
CA GLU A 141 -63.17 -44.96 11.40
C GLU A 141 -61.71 -44.87 10.85
N GLY A 142 -61.07 -43.70 10.90
CA GLY A 142 -59.76 -43.43 10.37
C GLY A 142 -58.68 -44.43 10.77
N GLU A 143 -58.80 -45.04 11.95
CA GLU A 143 -57.84 -46.01 12.50
C GLU A 143 -57.71 -47.30 11.67
N VAL A 144 -58.74 -47.65 10.87
CA VAL A 144 -58.70 -48.87 10.02
C VAL A 144 -57.96 -48.68 8.70
N PHE A 145 -57.62 -47.41 8.33
CA PHE A 145 -56.89 -47.09 7.11
C PHE A 145 -55.40 -47.01 7.39
N GLU A 146 -54.63 -47.50 6.44
CA GLU A 146 -53.16 -47.43 6.46
C GLU A 146 -52.64 -46.31 5.57
N GLU A 147 -51.40 -45.89 5.78
CA GLU A 147 -50.72 -44.94 4.90
C GLU A 147 -50.57 -45.52 3.48
N GLY A 148 -50.77 -44.71 2.46
CA GLY A 148 -50.65 -45.09 1.05
C GLY A 148 -52.00 -45.37 0.41
N LYS A 149 -52.04 -46.31 -0.48
CA LYS A 149 -53.19 -46.67 -1.32
C LYS A 149 -54.04 -47.72 -0.63
N ASN A 150 -55.25 -47.32 -0.23
CA ASN A 150 -56.29 -48.21 0.30
C ASN A 150 -57.36 -48.42 -0.79
N ILE A 151 -57.86 -49.64 -0.92
CA ILE A 151 -58.93 -50.03 -1.87
C ILE A 151 -60.13 -50.43 -1.03
N LEU A 152 -61.20 -49.66 -1.10
CA LEU A 152 -62.49 -50.02 -0.53
C LEU A 152 -63.38 -50.57 -1.63
N HIS A 153 -63.68 -51.86 -1.54
CA HIS A 153 -64.61 -52.55 -2.42
C HIS A 153 -65.91 -52.71 -1.68
N VAL A 154 -67.04 -52.20 -2.23
CA VAL A 154 -68.36 -52.28 -1.67
C VAL A 154 -69.31 -52.84 -2.73
N PHE A 155 -70.02 -53.93 -2.43
CA PHE A 155 -70.92 -54.55 -3.38
C PHE A 155 -72.11 -55.11 -2.66
N MET A 156 -73.17 -55.43 -3.43
CA MET A 156 -74.37 -56.12 -2.90
C MET A 156 -74.42 -57.53 -3.38
N GLU A 157 -74.88 -58.44 -2.49
CA GLU A 157 -75.27 -59.80 -2.78
C GLU A 157 -76.79 -59.95 -2.67
N ASP A 158 -77.35 -60.75 -3.57
CA ASP A 158 -78.78 -61.22 -3.48
C ASP A 158 -78.93 -62.22 -2.36
N GLU A 159 -80.17 -62.78 -2.20
CA GLU A 159 -80.48 -63.78 -1.15
C GLU A 159 -79.75 -65.11 -1.39
N GLU A 160 -79.38 -65.44 -2.68
CA GLU A 160 -78.65 -66.60 -3.03
C GLU A 160 -77.11 -66.43 -2.92
N GLY A 161 -76.65 -65.19 -2.64
CA GLY A 161 -75.23 -64.82 -2.43
C GLY A 161 -74.48 -64.46 -3.76
N ASN A 162 -75.20 -64.17 -4.86
CA ASN A 162 -74.64 -63.69 -6.09
C ASN A 162 -74.44 -62.18 -6.05
N VAL A 163 -73.29 -61.68 -6.58
CA VAL A 163 -73.02 -60.25 -6.67
C VAL A 163 -73.94 -59.57 -7.67
N ILE A 164 -74.62 -58.52 -7.22
CA ILE A 164 -75.43 -57.66 -8.06
C ILE A 164 -74.54 -56.64 -8.74
N SER A 165 -74.25 -56.82 -10.00
CA SER A 165 -73.23 -56.02 -10.75
C SER A 165 -73.51 -54.53 -10.84
N GLU A 166 -74.79 -54.12 -10.68
CA GLU A 166 -75.21 -52.70 -10.63
C GLU A 166 -74.79 -51.98 -9.34
N TYR A 167 -74.45 -52.72 -8.29
CA TYR A 167 -74.07 -52.23 -6.98
C TYR A 167 -72.73 -52.81 -6.57
N ASP A 168 -71.75 -52.81 -7.50
CA ASP A 168 -70.34 -53.24 -7.34
C ASP A 168 -69.42 -52.04 -7.60
N GLU A 169 -68.88 -51.42 -6.53
CA GLU A 169 -68.10 -50.22 -6.61
C GLU A 169 -66.73 -50.42 -5.91
N THR A 170 -65.70 -50.00 -6.57
CA THR A 170 -64.35 -50.00 -5.99
C THR A 170 -63.80 -48.60 -5.95
N ILE A 171 -63.39 -48.16 -4.77
CA ILE A 171 -62.95 -46.80 -4.48
C ILE A 171 -61.50 -46.84 -4.01
N GLU A 172 -60.69 -45.99 -4.60
CA GLU A 172 -59.30 -45.78 -4.19
C GLU A 172 -59.23 -44.60 -3.20
N ILE A 173 -58.75 -44.87 -2.01
CA ILE A 173 -58.53 -43.88 -0.93
C ILE A 173 -57.03 -43.80 -0.71
N ARG A 174 -56.45 -42.67 -1.12
CA ARG A 174 -55.00 -42.40 -0.95
C ARG A 174 -54.76 -41.57 0.26
N ILE A 175 -54.00 -42.08 1.22
CA ILE A 175 -53.73 -41.44 2.48
C ILE A 175 -52.25 -41.16 2.59
N ASP A 176 -51.91 -39.92 2.90
CA ASP A 176 -50.54 -39.51 3.22
C ASP A 176 -50.60 -38.40 4.30
N THR A 177 -50.39 -38.84 5.53
CA THR A 177 -50.46 -37.94 6.71
C THR A 177 -49.07 -37.48 7.10
N GLN A 178 -47.99 -37.95 6.44
CA GLN A 178 -46.62 -37.71 6.83
C GLN A 178 -45.96 -36.69 5.92
N SER A 179 -45.29 -35.76 6.54
CA SER A 179 -44.47 -34.83 5.75
C SER A 179 -43.14 -35.46 5.33
N PRO A 180 -42.64 -35.12 4.15
CA PRO A 180 -41.33 -35.62 3.69
C PRO A 180 -40.22 -35.20 4.63
N THR A 181 -39.21 -36.04 4.75
CA THR A 181 -37.95 -35.73 5.43
C THR A 181 -37.04 -34.90 4.53
N VAL A 182 -36.16 -34.03 5.11
CA VAL A 182 -35.20 -33.25 4.36
C VAL A 182 -33.86 -33.17 5.07
N THR A 183 -32.79 -33.45 4.34
CA THR A 183 -31.41 -33.27 4.79
C THR A 183 -30.72 -32.27 3.89
N LEU A 184 -30.00 -31.34 4.52
CA LEU A 184 -29.17 -30.32 3.84
C LEU A 184 -27.70 -30.62 4.11
N GLU A 185 -26.90 -30.59 3.05
CA GLU A 185 -25.45 -30.80 3.09
C GLU A 185 -24.76 -29.65 2.35
N ALA A 186 -23.62 -29.20 2.87
CA ALA A 186 -22.71 -28.28 2.20
C ALA A 186 -21.33 -28.93 2.11
N PRO A 187 -20.54 -28.68 1.05
CA PRO A 187 -19.28 -29.41 0.77
C PRO A 187 -18.30 -29.42 1.93
N GLU A 188 -18.14 -28.29 2.61
CA GLU A 188 -17.24 -28.13 3.76
C GLU A 188 -18.01 -27.89 5.07
N GLY A 189 -19.34 -28.07 5.05
CA GLY A 189 -20.25 -27.85 6.17
C GLY A 189 -20.75 -26.41 6.31
N PHE A 190 -21.77 -26.23 7.15
CA PHE A 190 -22.45 -24.93 7.35
C PHE A 190 -21.70 -23.95 8.25
N SER A 191 -20.65 -24.37 8.93
CA SER A 191 -19.82 -23.51 9.80
C SER A 191 -18.62 -22.90 9.08
N THR A 192 -18.34 -23.34 7.85
CA THR A 192 -17.20 -22.89 7.04
C THR A 192 -17.59 -21.66 6.24
N TRP A 193 -16.63 -20.75 6.05
CA TRP A 193 -16.75 -19.61 5.17
C TRP A 193 -16.32 -19.96 3.76
N TYR A 194 -17.18 -19.71 2.78
CA TYR A 194 -16.96 -19.89 1.36
C TYR A 194 -16.55 -18.56 0.69
N GLN A 195 -15.63 -18.59 -0.25
CA GLN A 195 -15.08 -17.38 -0.87
C GLN A 195 -16.02 -16.70 -1.87
N LYS A 196 -16.82 -17.44 -2.62
CA LYS A 196 -17.64 -16.88 -3.71
C LYS A 196 -19.05 -17.40 -3.70
N GLU A 197 -19.17 -18.71 -3.59
CA GLU A 197 -20.41 -19.44 -3.75
C GLU A 197 -20.32 -20.78 -3.04
N ALA A 198 -21.44 -21.37 -2.74
CA ALA A 198 -21.50 -22.72 -2.21
C ALA A 198 -22.68 -23.48 -2.79
N TRP A 199 -22.47 -24.74 -3.08
CA TRP A 199 -23.50 -25.65 -3.48
C TRP A 199 -24.13 -26.26 -2.23
N ILE A 200 -25.49 -26.24 -2.17
CA ILE A 200 -26.26 -26.93 -1.14
C ILE A 200 -26.89 -28.15 -1.79
N ARG A 201 -26.53 -29.32 -1.29
CA ARG A 201 -27.16 -30.56 -1.65
C ARG A 201 -28.37 -30.81 -0.72
N VAL A 202 -29.50 -31.10 -1.31
CA VAL A 202 -30.74 -31.44 -0.64
C VAL A 202 -31.08 -32.88 -0.92
N VAL A 203 -31.25 -33.66 0.13
CA VAL A 203 -31.75 -35.02 0.06
C VAL A 203 -33.12 -35.05 0.76
N SER A 204 -34.13 -35.48 0.05
CA SER A 204 -35.51 -35.59 0.55
C SER A 204 -36.06 -36.97 0.33
N GLU A 205 -36.83 -37.47 1.29
CA GLU A 205 -37.48 -38.79 1.26
C GLU A 205 -38.89 -38.67 1.84
N ASP A 206 -39.84 -39.34 1.21
CA ASP A 206 -41.26 -39.29 1.59
C ASP A 206 -41.75 -40.70 1.96
N GLY A 207 -41.09 -41.38 2.85
CA GLY A 207 -41.50 -42.66 3.38
C GLY A 207 -41.80 -43.75 2.31
N ALA A 208 -41.99 -44.97 2.75
CA ALA A 208 -42.25 -46.11 1.85
C ALA A 208 -43.70 -46.08 1.24
N TRP A 209 -44.63 -45.46 1.93
CA TRP A 209 -46.04 -45.38 1.54
C TRP A 209 -46.49 -43.92 1.29
N GLY A 210 -45.57 -42.96 1.36
CA GLY A 210 -45.85 -41.56 1.09
C GLY A 210 -46.22 -41.29 -0.38
N SER A 211 -46.74 -40.11 -0.63
CA SER A 211 -47.23 -39.68 -1.94
C SER A 211 -46.10 -39.34 -2.94
N GLN A 212 -44.87 -39.43 -2.53
CA GLN A 212 -43.63 -39.00 -3.20
C GLN A 212 -43.43 -37.48 -3.19
N VAL A 213 -42.18 -37.06 -3.28
CA VAL A 213 -41.80 -35.64 -3.37
C VAL A 213 -42.33 -35.03 -4.66
N ASP A 214 -43.09 -33.95 -4.55
CA ASP A 214 -43.59 -33.17 -5.70
C ASP A 214 -42.62 -32.02 -6.02
N THR A 215 -42.19 -31.25 -5.00
CA THR A 215 -41.36 -30.08 -5.24
C THR A 215 -40.40 -29.82 -4.08
N VAL A 216 -39.14 -29.61 -4.42
CA VAL A 216 -38.06 -29.07 -3.57
C VAL A 216 -37.86 -27.64 -3.98
N THR A 217 -38.06 -26.67 -3.08
CA THR A 217 -37.83 -25.24 -3.35
C THR A 217 -36.79 -24.70 -2.40
N CYS A 218 -35.72 -24.09 -2.94
CA CYS A 218 -34.67 -23.45 -2.18
C CYS A 218 -34.85 -21.94 -2.19
N TYR A 219 -34.74 -21.32 -1.02
CA TYR A 219 -34.85 -19.88 -0.81
C TYR A 219 -33.61 -19.34 -0.12
N VAL A 220 -33.25 -18.09 -0.47
CA VAL A 220 -32.35 -17.26 0.32
C VAL A 220 -33.13 -16.01 0.74
N GLY A 221 -33.40 -15.91 2.04
CA GLY A 221 -34.39 -14.95 2.53
C GLY A 221 -35.75 -15.20 1.88
N ASN A 222 -36.32 -14.20 1.21
CA ASN A 222 -37.62 -14.33 0.50
C ASN A 222 -37.45 -14.66 -1.00
N LYS A 223 -36.24 -14.81 -1.49
CA LYS A 223 -35.98 -15.04 -2.91
C LYS A 223 -35.84 -16.53 -3.20
N ILE A 224 -36.59 -17.02 -4.18
CA ILE A 224 -36.43 -18.38 -4.71
C ILE A 224 -35.13 -18.43 -5.51
N ILE A 225 -34.26 -19.37 -5.15
CA ILE A 225 -33.01 -19.66 -5.85
C ILE A 225 -33.24 -20.71 -6.94
N GLY A 226 -34.04 -21.72 -6.61
CA GLY A 226 -34.34 -22.78 -7.55
C GLY A 226 -35.46 -23.68 -7.07
N LYS A 227 -35.97 -24.51 -7.98
CA LYS A 227 -36.94 -25.58 -7.74
C LYS A 227 -36.48 -26.84 -8.42
N SER A 228 -36.76 -27.99 -7.82
CA SER A 228 -36.54 -29.32 -8.35
C SER A 228 -37.70 -30.24 -8.04
N LYS A 229 -37.83 -31.31 -8.75
CA LYS A 229 -38.71 -32.44 -8.48
C LYS A 229 -37.96 -33.72 -8.12
N GLU A 230 -36.65 -33.60 -8.07
CA GLU A 230 -35.77 -34.73 -7.76
C GLU A 230 -35.60 -34.86 -6.25
N ASN A 231 -35.55 -36.09 -5.76
CA ASN A 231 -35.31 -36.40 -4.34
C ASN A 231 -33.89 -35.98 -3.90
N GLN A 232 -32.96 -35.85 -4.87
CA GLN A 232 -31.63 -35.30 -4.66
C GLN A 232 -31.47 -34.11 -5.59
N SER A 233 -31.19 -32.95 -5.02
CA SER A 233 -31.10 -31.70 -5.77
C SER A 233 -29.92 -30.87 -5.25
N GLU A 234 -29.34 -30.06 -6.12
CA GLU A 234 -28.27 -29.14 -5.77
C GLU A 234 -28.66 -27.70 -6.13
N PHE A 235 -28.38 -26.78 -5.23
CA PHE A 235 -28.67 -25.35 -5.42
C PHE A 235 -27.42 -24.53 -5.18
N LEU A 236 -27.08 -23.65 -6.13
CA LEU A 236 -25.96 -22.73 -6.04
C LEU A 236 -26.38 -21.47 -5.27
N ILE A 237 -25.69 -21.18 -4.18
CA ILE A 237 -25.89 -19.97 -3.37
C ILE A 237 -24.72 -19.04 -3.63
N THR A 238 -25.03 -17.83 -4.12
CA THR A 238 -24.04 -16.77 -4.44
C THR A 238 -24.24 -15.52 -3.58
N GLN A 239 -25.27 -15.48 -2.75
CA GLN A 239 -25.54 -14.35 -1.88
C GLN A 239 -24.50 -14.31 -0.76
N THR A 240 -23.82 -13.16 -0.62
CA THR A 240 -22.80 -12.95 0.42
C THR A 240 -23.40 -12.63 1.77
N SER A 241 -22.71 -13.04 2.80
CA SER A 241 -22.96 -12.68 4.20
C SER A 241 -22.70 -11.20 4.44
N LYS A 242 -23.29 -10.66 5.51
CA LYS A 242 -23.08 -9.27 5.93
C LYS A 242 -22.86 -9.19 7.42
N SER A 243 -21.92 -8.34 7.83
CA SER A 243 -21.61 -8.09 9.25
C SER A 243 -21.27 -9.37 10.04
N GLY A 244 -20.75 -10.39 9.36
CA GLY A 244 -20.44 -11.69 9.95
C GLY A 244 -21.65 -12.58 10.22
N GLU A 245 -22.85 -12.21 9.73
CA GLU A 245 -24.06 -13.01 9.83
C GLU A 245 -24.19 -13.91 8.61
N GLY A 246 -24.43 -15.21 8.87
CA GLY A 246 -24.67 -16.18 7.81
C GLY A 246 -25.96 -15.91 7.05
N VAL A 247 -25.96 -16.21 5.77
CA VAL A 247 -27.11 -16.13 4.88
C VAL A 247 -28.07 -17.28 5.22
N PRO A 248 -29.33 -17.02 5.61
CA PRO A 248 -30.30 -18.08 5.86
C PRO A 248 -30.71 -18.72 4.52
N VAL A 249 -30.43 -20.00 4.37
CA VAL A 249 -30.89 -20.84 3.26
C VAL A 249 -32.00 -21.71 3.79
N THR A 250 -33.19 -21.54 3.23
CA THR A 250 -34.39 -22.29 3.60
C THR A 250 -34.79 -23.19 2.46
N VAL A 251 -34.99 -24.46 2.75
CA VAL A 251 -35.51 -25.44 1.79
C VAL A 251 -36.86 -25.91 2.27
N THR A 252 -37.84 -25.79 1.39
CA THR A 252 -39.17 -26.32 1.57
C THR A 252 -39.35 -27.50 0.63
N VAL A 253 -39.67 -28.67 1.18
CA VAL A 253 -40.03 -29.87 0.43
C VAL A 253 -41.52 -30.07 0.57
N THR A 254 -42.22 -30.29 -0.52
CA THR A 254 -43.66 -30.58 -0.59
C THR A 254 -43.83 -31.91 -1.33
N ASP A 255 -44.63 -32.82 -0.81
CA ASP A 255 -45.04 -34.05 -1.44
C ASP A 255 -46.24 -33.86 -2.38
N GLN A 256 -46.69 -34.92 -3.06
CA GLN A 256 -47.85 -34.85 -3.96
C GLN A 256 -49.18 -34.72 -3.21
N ALA A 257 -49.26 -35.15 -1.95
CA ALA A 257 -50.42 -34.95 -1.09
C ALA A 257 -50.54 -33.52 -0.63
N GLY A 258 -49.43 -32.78 -0.55
CA GLY A 258 -49.37 -31.39 -0.13
C GLY A 258 -48.79 -31.18 1.25
N ASN A 259 -48.32 -32.25 1.96
CA ASN A 259 -47.58 -32.08 3.21
C ASN A 259 -46.27 -31.38 2.96
N LYS A 260 -45.74 -30.66 3.95
CA LYS A 260 -44.56 -29.82 3.80
C LYS A 260 -43.59 -29.97 4.95
N THR A 261 -42.33 -30.01 4.60
CA THR A 261 -41.24 -29.86 5.56
C THR A 261 -40.38 -28.67 5.17
N GLU A 262 -40.00 -27.86 6.15
CA GLU A 262 -39.11 -26.72 5.99
C GLU A 262 -37.88 -26.90 6.86
N LYS A 263 -36.69 -26.64 6.29
CA LYS A 263 -35.44 -26.67 7.02
C LYS A 263 -34.58 -25.47 6.62
N THR A 264 -34.08 -24.76 7.64
CA THR A 264 -33.20 -23.58 7.44
C THR A 264 -31.82 -23.85 8.01
N GLN A 265 -30.79 -23.50 7.25
CA GLN A 265 -29.42 -23.47 7.71
C GLN A 265 -28.77 -22.12 7.35
N LYS A 266 -27.84 -21.65 8.19
CA LYS A 266 -27.03 -20.47 7.87
C LYS A 266 -25.80 -20.88 7.10
N LEU A 267 -25.54 -20.21 5.97
CA LEU A 267 -24.39 -20.40 5.12
C LEU A 267 -23.55 -19.12 5.15
N PHE A 268 -22.24 -19.26 5.31
CA PHE A 268 -21.31 -18.12 5.37
C PHE A 268 -20.56 -18.00 4.05
N ILE A 269 -20.80 -16.93 3.32
CA ILE A 269 -20.15 -16.63 2.04
C ILE A 269 -19.58 -15.23 2.09
N ASP A 270 -18.29 -15.08 1.79
CA ASP A 270 -17.63 -13.80 1.64
C ASP A 270 -16.83 -13.77 0.34
N SER A 271 -17.21 -12.87 -0.56
CA SER A 271 -16.57 -12.75 -1.87
C SER A 271 -15.56 -11.61 -1.96
N LEU A 272 -15.40 -10.83 -0.90
CA LEU A 272 -14.53 -9.65 -0.87
C LEU A 272 -13.37 -9.89 0.09
N ALA A 273 -12.17 -9.66 -0.40
CA ALA A 273 -10.99 -9.65 0.45
C ALA A 273 -10.98 -8.43 1.37
N PRO A 274 -10.28 -8.49 2.51
CA PRO A 274 -10.12 -7.35 3.41
C PRO A 274 -9.56 -6.13 2.70
N THR A 275 -9.96 -4.95 3.13
CA THR A 275 -9.32 -3.70 2.71
C THR A 275 -8.21 -3.36 3.70
N VAL A 276 -7.01 -3.07 3.21
CA VAL A 276 -5.86 -2.67 4.01
C VAL A 276 -5.31 -1.33 3.57
N SER A 277 -4.83 -0.52 4.51
CA SER A 277 -4.19 0.76 4.22
C SER A 277 -3.04 1.06 5.18
N LEU A 278 -2.05 1.79 4.68
CA LEU A 278 -0.96 2.40 5.42
C LEU A 278 -1.02 3.90 5.18
N THR A 279 -1.09 4.68 6.25
CA THR A 279 -1.12 6.15 6.20
C THR A 279 -0.10 6.75 7.14
N GLY A 280 0.26 8.02 6.94
CA GLY A 280 1.24 8.76 7.75
C GLY A 280 2.55 9.08 7.04
N ALA A 281 2.85 8.44 5.91
CA ALA A 281 3.98 8.78 5.05
C ALA A 281 3.65 8.53 3.59
N ALA A 282 4.34 9.23 2.69
CA ALA A 282 4.35 8.90 1.28
C ALA A 282 5.30 7.73 1.02
N ASP A 283 5.04 6.95 -0.03
CA ASP A 283 5.97 5.91 -0.46
C ASP A 283 7.28 6.55 -0.96
N TYR A 284 8.41 5.95 -0.60
CA TYR A 284 9.77 6.46 -0.83
C TYR A 284 10.07 7.83 -0.18
N LEU A 285 9.35 8.22 0.87
CA LEU A 285 9.67 9.40 1.67
C LEU A 285 11.10 9.27 2.22
N ILE A 286 11.91 10.32 2.07
CA ILE A 286 13.19 10.49 2.78
C ILE A 286 13.04 11.71 3.67
N THR A 287 13.35 11.58 4.96
CA THR A 287 13.10 12.65 5.94
C THR A 287 14.09 12.60 7.10
N SER A 288 14.36 13.76 7.67
CA SER A 288 15.07 13.89 8.95
C SER A 288 14.15 13.89 10.18
N GLN A 289 12.83 13.72 9.97
CA GLN A 289 11.86 13.74 11.06
C GLN A 289 11.33 12.33 11.35
N PRO A 290 10.89 12.07 12.60
CA PRO A 290 10.21 10.82 12.93
C PRO A 290 8.98 10.58 12.05
N VAL A 291 8.78 9.33 11.63
CA VAL A 291 7.63 8.89 10.83
C VAL A 291 6.67 8.12 11.73
N THR A 292 5.42 8.54 11.75
CA THR A 292 4.34 7.80 12.43
C THR A 292 3.40 7.23 11.40
N LEU A 293 3.28 5.90 11.37
CA LEU A 293 2.37 5.19 10.47
C LEU A 293 1.17 4.66 11.22
N GLU A 294 0.02 4.74 10.57
CA GLU A 294 -1.20 4.04 10.96
C GLU A 294 -1.45 2.90 9.97
N TYR A 295 -1.49 1.68 10.48
CA TYR A 295 -1.83 0.45 9.78
C TYR A 295 -3.29 0.17 10.03
N GLN A 296 -4.07 -0.02 8.98
CA GLN A 296 -5.49 -0.31 9.07
C GLN A 296 -5.85 -1.52 8.22
N ALA A 297 -6.75 -2.34 8.75
CA ALA A 297 -7.38 -3.44 8.04
C ALA A 297 -8.86 -3.45 8.39
N THR A 298 -9.74 -3.60 7.39
CA THR A 298 -11.18 -3.65 7.58
C THR A 298 -11.80 -4.74 6.72
N ASP A 299 -12.83 -5.40 7.28
CA ASP A 299 -13.62 -6.38 6.56
C ASP A 299 -15.06 -6.37 7.03
N GLU A 300 -16.03 -6.47 6.09
CA GLU A 300 -17.45 -6.46 6.41
C GLU A 300 -17.87 -7.68 7.24
N ASN A 301 -17.25 -8.83 6.99
CA ASN A 301 -17.60 -10.10 7.62
C ASN A 301 -16.64 -10.54 8.74
N LYS A 302 -15.73 -9.72 9.14
CA LYS A 302 -14.71 -9.89 10.18
C LYS A 302 -13.40 -10.46 9.70
N LEU A 303 -12.37 -9.83 10.18
CA LEU A 303 -11.00 -10.32 10.03
C LEU A 303 -10.81 -11.63 10.81
N GLU A 304 -10.03 -12.54 10.25
CA GLU A 304 -9.47 -13.68 10.97
C GLU A 304 -8.16 -13.31 11.64
N SER A 305 -7.30 -12.60 10.90
CA SER A 305 -6.02 -12.13 11.40
C SER A 305 -5.56 -10.89 10.65
N CYS A 306 -4.75 -10.07 11.33
CA CYS A 306 -3.99 -8.99 10.73
C CYS A 306 -2.60 -8.94 11.34
N ARG A 307 -1.62 -8.50 10.57
CA ARG A 307 -0.25 -8.31 11.03
C ARG A 307 0.43 -7.17 10.29
N ALA A 308 1.37 -6.53 10.96
CA ALA A 308 2.33 -5.62 10.35
C ALA A 308 3.69 -6.33 10.27
N VAL A 309 4.34 -6.22 9.13
CA VAL A 309 5.72 -6.69 8.92
C VAL A 309 6.58 -5.48 8.65
N ILE A 310 7.70 -5.35 9.36
CA ILE A 310 8.60 -4.21 9.29
C ILE A 310 10.01 -4.75 9.10
N ASP A 311 10.55 -4.55 7.92
CA ASP A 311 11.95 -4.75 7.61
C ASP A 311 12.69 -3.42 7.77
N TYR A 312 13.72 -3.43 8.59
CA TYR A 312 14.55 -2.30 8.91
C TYR A 312 16.00 -2.60 8.55
N GLU A 313 16.62 -1.73 7.79
CA GLU A 313 18.05 -1.77 7.45
C GLU A 313 18.73 -0.50 7.94
N LYS A 314 19.68 -0.67 8.88
CA LYS A 314 20.49 0.44 9.41
C LYS A 314 21.44 1.00 8.34
N PRO A 315 21.94 2.23 8.50
CA PRO A 315 22.95 2.82 7.60
C PRO A 315 24.19 1.93 7.41
N GLU A 316 24.58 1.16 8.43
CA GLU A 316 25.73 0.25 8.41
C GLU A 316 25.42 -1.10 7.75
N GLY A 317 24.17 -1.32 7.28
CA GLY A 317 23.74 -2.52 6.57
C GLY A 317 23.23 -3.65 7.45
N GLU A 318 23.12 -3.46 8.77
CA GLU A 318 22.46 -4.41 9.68
C GLU A 318 20.95 -4.46 9.40
N LYS A 319 20.40 -5.67 9.22
CA LYS A 319 18.97 -5.90 8.91
C LYS A 319 18.24 -6.55 10.07
N LYS A 320 17.00 -6.11 10.29
CA LYS A 320 16.10 -6.65 11.30
C LYS A 320 14.68 -6.69 10.73
N THR A 321 13.97 -7.79 10.98
CA THR A 321 12.54 -7.91 10.69
C THR A 321 11.76 -7.97 12.00
N GLU A 322 10.73 -7.16 12.12
CA GLU A 322 9.76 -7.19 13.22
C GLU A 322 8.39 -7.58 12.64
N VAL A 323 7.73 -8.55 13.27
CA VAL A 323 6.36 -8.94 12.96
C VAL A 323 5.47 -8.60 14.15
N ILE A 324 4.40 -7.85 13.91
CA ILE A 324 3.41 -7.48 14.93
C ILE A 324 2.09 -8.13 14.55
N ASP A 325 1.81 -9.29 15.14
CA ASP A 325 0.64 -10.13 14.87
C ASP A 325 -0.23 -10.40 16.11
N SER A 326 0.20 -9.93 17.29
CA SER A 326 -0.56 -10.16 18.53
C SER A 326 -1.77 -9.22 18.62
N GLU A 327 -2.92 -9.78 18.98
CA GLU A 327 -4.19 -9.04 19.17
C GLU A 327 -4.08 -7.90 20.22
N GLU A 328 -3.17 -8.03 21.18
CA GLU A 328 -2.93 -7.00 22.21
C GLU A 328 -2.38 -5.68 21.65
N LYS A 329 -1.70 -5.73 20.51
CA LYS A 329 -1.10 -4.55 19.87
C LYS A 329 -2.03 -3.87 18.87
N TRP A 330 -3.05 -4.59 18.40
CA TRP A 330 -4.03 -4.08 17.46
C TRP A 330 -5.32 -3.63 18.15
N SER A 331 -5.81 -2.45 17.82
CA SER A 331 -7.14 -2.00 18.26
C SER A 331 -8.21 -2.64 17.37
N LEU A 332 -8.91 -3.66 17.90
CA LEU A 332 -9.95 -4.39 17.17
C LEU A 332 -11.34 -3.82 17.52
N LYS A 333 -12.08 -3.35 16.52
CA LYS A 333 -13.47 -2.87 16.66
C LYS A 333 -14.29 -3.24 15.43
N ASN A 334 -15.38 -4.01 15.61
CA ASN A 334 -16.42 -4.26 14.60
C ASN A 334 -15.87 -4.64 13.20
N GLY A 335 -14.92 -5.59 13.12
CA GLY A 335 -14.33 -6.00 11.85
C GLY A 335 -13.21 -5.10 11.34
N SER A 336 -12.84 -4.08 12.13
CA SER A 336 -11.72 -3.18 11.83
C SER A 336 -10.58 -3.42 12.81
N ALA A 337 -9.35 -3.42 12.32
CA ALA A 337 -8.13 -3.50 13.10
C ALA A 337 -7.25 -2.29 12.79
N SER A 338 -6.68 -1.66 13.80
CA SER A 338 -5.72 -0.56 13.62
C SER A 338 -4.52 -0.67 14.58
N LEU A 339 -3.36 -0.23 14.10
CA LEU A 339 -2.11 -0.16 14.84
C LEU A 339 -1.40 1.14 14.47
N VAL A 340 -0.91 1.86 15.46
CA VAL A 340 -0.08 3.06 15.26
C VAL A 340 1.35 2.76 15.71
N LYS A 341 2.32 3.08 14.86
CA LYS A 341 3.74 2.92 15.17
C LYS A 341 4.57 4.11 14.71
N THR A 342 5.46 4.57 15.59
CA THR A 342 6.41 5.65 15.30
C THR A 342 7.80 5.08 15.11
N PHE A 343 8.51 5.57 14.09
CA PHE A 343 9.87 5.25 13.70
C PHE A 343 10.74 6.49 13.89
N GLN A 344 11.94 6.32 14.46
CA GLN A 344 12.83 7.43 14.81
C GLN A 344 14.32 7.15 14.49
N GLU A 345 14.70 5.88 14.31
CA GLU A 345 16.07 5.51 14.05
C GLU A 345 16.42 5.73 12.56
N ASP A 346 17.66 6.15 12.29
CA ASP A 346 18.16 6.28 10.91
C ASP A 346 18.19 4.92 10.22
N GLY A 347 17.71 4.85 8.99
CA GLY A 347 17.72 3.63 8.20
C GLY A 347 16.63 3.56 7.15
N ILE A 348 16.62 2.46 6.41
CA ILE A 348 15.63 2.13 5.39
C ILE A 348 14.56 1.24 6.02
N TYR A 349 13.31 1.64 5.88
CA TYR A 349 12.15 0.89 6.34
C TYR A 349 11.33 0.40 5.15
N LYS A 350 11.04 -0.91 5.14
CA LYS A 350 10.04 -1.52 4.27
C LYS A 350 9.00 -2.13 5.17
N THR A 351 7.77 -1.70 5.03
CA THR A 351 6.72 -2.19 5.91
C THR A 351 5.49 -2.58 5.13
N SER A 352 4.74 -3.54 5.65
CA SER A 352 3.46 -3.93 5.09
C SER A 352 2.42 -4.18 6.18
N VAL A 353 1.15 -3.99 5.80
CA VAL A 353 0.00 -4.50 6.53
C VAL A 353 -0.59 -5.65 5.73
N GLN A 354 -0.81 -6.77 6.38
CA GLN A 354 -1.40 -7.97 5.82
C GLN A 354 -2.64 -8.33 6.64
N ALA A 355 -3.74 -8.66 5.95
CA ALA A 355 -4.97 -9.09 6.59
C ALA A 355 -5.53 -10.34 5.92
N VAL A 356 -6.20 -11.17 6.70
CA VAL A 356 -6.90 -12.38 6.26
C VAL A 356 -8.30 -12.33 6.87
N ASP A 357 -9.35 -12.55 6.05
CA ASP A 357 -10.72 -12.68 6.50
C ASP A 357 -11.07 -14.12 6.92
N LYS A 358 -12.30 -14.32 7.36
CA LYS A 358 -12.84 -15.64 7.73
C LYS A 358 -12.95 -16.60 6.54
N ALA A 359 -13.11 -16.09 5.32
CA ALA A 359 -13.12 -16.87 4.08
C ALA A 359 -11.70 -17.17 3.54
N LYS A 360 -10.64 -16.83 4.29
CA LYS A 360 -9.22 -17.03 3.93
C LYS A 360 -8.74 -16.19 2.74
N GLN A 361 -9.46 -15.15 2.37
CA GLN A 361 -8.99 -14.17 1.40
C GLN A 361 -7.98 -13.25 2.05
N LYS A 362 -7.02 -12.75 1.26
CA LYS A 362 -5.86 -12.01 1.74
C LYS A 362 -5.72 -10.68 1.04
N SER A 363 -5.31 -9.67 1.78
CA SER A 363 -4.87 -8.39 1.24
C SER A 363 -3.57 -7.95 1.89
N GLU A 364 -2.77 -7.21 1.13
CA GLU A 364 -1.50 -6.66 1.59
C GLU A 364 -1.26 -5.30 0.96
N HIS A 365 -0.69 -4.39 1.74
CA HIS A 365 -0.24 -3.08 1.27
C HIS A 365 1.15 -2.80 1.82
N PHE A 366 2.05 -2.34 0.94
CA PHE A 366 3.44 -2.04 1.24
C PHE A 366 3.70 -0.54 1.24
N LEU A 367 4.68 -0.13 2.02
CA LEU A 367 5.22 1.23 2.02
C LEU A 367 6.71 1.17 2.35
N GLN A 368 7.50 1.99 1.65
CA GLN A 368 8.92 2.15 1.92
C GLN A 368 9.23 3.60 2.23
N PHE A 369 10.08 3.85 3.23
CA PHE A 369 10.58 5.19 3.56
C PHE A 369 11.98 5.10 4.17
N MET A 370 12.62 6.23 4.33
CA MET A 370 13.95 6.35 4.91
C MET A 370 13.98 7.50 5.90
N ILE A 371 14.63 7.28 7.03
CA ILE A 371 14.94 8.32 8.01
C ILE A 371 16.44 8.50 8.02
N ASP A 372 16.88 9.75 7.89
CA ASP A 372 18.26 10.17 8.00
C ASP A 372 18.32 11.51 8.75
N THR A 373 18.79 11.46 9.98
CA THR A 373 18.92 12.65 10.85
C THR A 373 20.33 13.22 10.85
N LYS A 374 21.26 12.63 10.12
CA LYS A 374 22.67 13.00 10.13
C LYS A 374 23.02 13.89 8.95
N ASN A 375 23.81 14.91 9.26
CA ASN A 375 24.34 15.78 8.23
C ASN A 375 25.39 15.04 7.38
N PRO A 376 25.52 15.37 6.09
CA PRO A 376 26.65 14.93 5.27
C PRO A 376 27.99 15.26 5.94
N VAL A 377 28.95 14.35 5.85
CA VAL A 377 30.28 14.51 6.39
C VAL A 377 31.21 15.05 5.29
N ILE A 378 31.67 16.30 5.45
CA ILE A 378 32.65 16.93 4.56
C ILE A 378 34.04 16.80 5.20
N LYS A 379 34.99 16.23 4.46
CA LYS A 379 36.37 15.97 4.90
C LYS A 379 37.36 16.78 4.08
N MET A 380 38.62 16.83 4.54
CA MET A 380 39.80 17.40 3.84
C MET A 380 39.80 18.93 3.70
N VAL A 381 38.67 19.60 3.80
CA VAL A 381 38.60 21.07 3.71
C VAL A 381 39.36 21.72 4.84
N ASP A 382 39.21 21.21 6.06
CA ASP A 382 39.88 21.74 7.27
C ASP A 382 41.40 21.67 7.19
N GLU A 383 41.95 20.75 6.39
CA GLU A 383 43.38 20.59 6.20
C GLU A 383 44.03 21.78 5.47
N LEU A 384 43.20 22.60 4.82
CA LEU A 384 43.68 23.81 4.12
C LEU A 384 43.79 25.00 5.07
N GLN A 385 43.18 24.93 6.24
CA GLN A 385 43.11 26.07 7.16
C GLN A 385 44.51 26.61 7.50
N GLY A 386 44.75 27.87 7.13
CA GLY A 386 46.00 28.58 7.43
C GLY A 386 47.20 28.18 6.61
N LYS A 387 47.04 27.32 5.58
CA LYS A 387 48.14 26.94 4.68
C LYS A 387 48.53 28.10 3.78
N TYR A 388 49.82 28.10 3.42
CA TYR A 388 50.40 28.94 2.40
C TYR A 388 50.82 28.06 1.21
N LEU A 389 50.41 28.44 0.02
CA LEU A 389 50.58 27.64 -1.21
C LEU A 389 51.07 28.54 -2.36
N LYS A 390 51.81 28.01 -3.31
CA LYS A 390 52.14 28.71 -4.58
C LYS A 390 50.96 28.77 -5.53
N LYS A 391 50.13 27.70 -5.52
CA LYS A 391 48.90 27.59 -6.30
C LYS A 391 48.00 26.58 -5.64
N PHE A 392 46.72 26.61 -5.97
CA PHE A 392 45.72 25.70 -5.43
C PHE A 392 44.88 25.09 -6.55
N SER A 393 44.59 23.80 -6.45
CA SER A 393 43.57 23.11 -7.25
C SER A 393 42.91 22.04 -6.37
N TRP A 394 41.57 22.02 -6.39
CA TRP A 394 40.78 20.98 -5.71
C TRP A 394 40.33 19.98 -6.76
N ASP A 395 41.06 18.91 -6.93
CA ASP A 395 40.84 17.88 -7.96
C ASP A 395 40.55 16.51 -7.32
N TYR A 396 39.59 16.50 -6.38
CA TYR A 396 39.12 15.27 -5.75
C TYR A 396 37.73 14.91 -6.25
N PRO A 397 37.45 13.60 -6.54
CA PRO A 397 36.10 13.12 -6.76
C PRO A 397 35.19 13.44 -5.54
N VAL A 398 33.94 13.82 -5.78
CA VAL A 398 33.02 14.28 -4.71
C VAL A 398 32.85 13.24 -3.63
N ASP A 399 32.76 11.98 -4.01
CA ASP A 399 32.59 10.82 -3.11
C ASP A 399 33.83 10.52 -2.25
N VAL A 400 34.98 11.19 -2.49
CA VAL A 400 36.16 11.09 -1.62
C VAL A 400 36.04 12.00 -0.41
N PHE A 401 35.54 13.23 -0.61
CA PHE A 401 35.51 14.25 0.45
C PHE A 401 34.11 14.51 1.03
N ILE A 402 33.02 14.06 0.39
CA ILE A 402 31.66 14.10 0.97
C ILE A 402 31.15 12.68 1.10
N LYS A 403 30.67 12.34 2.31
CA LYS A 403 30.06 11.05 2.61
C LYS A 403 28.73 11.27 3.28
N ASP A 404 27.74 10.53 2.82
CA ASP A 404 26.42 10.51 3.40
C ASP A 404 25.75 9.15 3.24
N PHE A 405 24.73 8.88 4.05
CA PHE A 405 23.90 7.68 3.96
C PHE A 405 22.90 7.78 2.81
N THR A 406 22.36 8.97 2.59
CA THR A 406 21.45 9.26 1.48
C THR A 406 22.18 9.90 0.31
N THR A 407 21.48 10.17 -0.77
CA THR A 407 22.02 10.97 -1.87
C THR A 407 22.08 12.45 -1.47
N PHE A 408 23.04 13.18 -2.02
CA PHE A 408 23.22 14.59 -1.68
C PHE A 408 23.48 15.46 -2.92
N VAL A 409 23.18 16.73 -2.77
CA VAL A 409 23.64 17.80 -3.68
C VAL A 409 24.70 18.61 -3.00
N HIS A 410 25.68 19.14 -3.76
CA HIS A 410 26.80 19.90 -3.22
C HIS A 410 27.09 21.12 -4.05
N GLN A 411 27.74 22.09 -3.42
CA GLN A 411 28.27 23.29 -4.05
C GLN A 411 29.66 23.61 -3.47
N ILE A 412 30.62 23.82 -4.36
CA ILE A 412 31.96 24.27 -4.00
C ILE A 412 32.09 25.73 -4.42
N GLN A 413 32.59 26.56 -3.53
CA GLN A 413 32.81 27.98 -3.76
C GLN A 413 34.24 28.34 -3.38
N MET A 414 34.88 29.19 -4.22
CA MET A 414 36.11 29.88 -3.96
C MET A 414 35.79 31.38 -3.89
N ASP A 415 36.11 32.02 -2.77
CA ASP A 415 35.85 33.44 -2.52
C ASP A 415 34.41 33.86 -2.82
N GLY A 416 33.44 32.97 -2.44
CA GLY A 416 32.02 33.19 -2.64
C GLY A 416 31.52 32.98 -4.08
N ARG A 417 32.33 32.50 -4.99
CA ARG A 417 31.97 32.18 -6.38
C ARG A 417 32.04 30.68 -6.61
N LEU A 418 31.16 30.17 -7.49
CA LEU A 418 31.19 28.77 -7.87
C LEU A 418 32.59 28.36 -8.38
N TYR A 419 33.10 27.29 -7.81
CA TYR A 419 34.39 26.74 -8.13
C TYR A 419 34.26 25.39 -8.85
N PRO A 420 34.68 25.30 -10.11
CA PRO A 420 34.72 24.02 -10.81
C PRO A 420 35.83 23.13 -10.24
N ILE A 421 35.54 21.87 -9.97
CA ILE A 421 36.54 20.88 -9.53
C ILE A 421 37.68 20.83 -10.55
N GLY A 422 38.93 20.88 -10.10
CA GLY A 422 40.12 20.87 -10.91
C GLY A 422 40.53 22.23 -11.50
N ALA A 423 39.78 23.31 -11.20
CA ALA A 423 40.24 24.65 -11.61
C ALA A 423 41.45 25.06 -10.77
N GLU A 424 42.45 25.66 -11.46
CA GLU A 424 43.62 26.21 -10.78
C GLU A 424 43.38 27.64 -10.33
N ILE A 425 43.75 27.97 -9.09
CA ILE A 425 43.78 29.31 -8.51
C ILE A 425 45.25 29.64 -8.22
N ASP A 426 45.71 30.74 -8.83
CA ASP A 426 47.07 31.25 -8.72
C ASP A 426 47.11 32.73 -8.33
N THR A 427 45.98 33.35 -8.09
CA THR A 427 45.90 34.75 -7.68
C THR A 427 46.46 34.92 -6.27
N GLU A 428 47.45 35.81 -6.13
CA GLU A 428 48.09 36.07 -4.85
C GLU A 428 47.15 36.71 -3.86
N GLY A 429 47.10 36.21 -2.62
CA GLY A 429 46.27 36.73 -1.55
C GLY A 429 45.61 35.66 -0.69
N ARG A 430 44.69 36.11 0.15
CA ARG A 430 43.85 35.21 0.96
C ARG A 430 42.69 34.69 0.16
N HIS A 431 42.49 33.39 0.22
CA HIS A 431 41.40 32.69 -0.43
C HIS A 431 40.59 31.90 0.58
N THR A 432 39.31 31.73 0.28
CA THR A 432 38.38 30.95 1.08
C THR A 432 37.75 29.86 0.24
N LEU A 433 38.04 28.59 0.57
CA LEU A 433 37.28 27.45 0.03
C LEU A 433 36.11 27.16 0.95
N GLN A 434 34.90 27.09 0.38
CA GLN A 434 33.72 26.66 1.08
C GLN A 434 33.04 25.53 0.30
N VAL A 435 32.68 24.45 1.00
CA VAL A 435 31.92 23.32 0.48
C VAL A 435 30.63 23.21 1.26
N ASN A 436 29.51 23.26 0.55
CA ASN A 436 28.17 23.04 1.12
C ASN A 436 27.66 21.70 0.58
N ALA A 437 26.96 20.94 1.41
CA ALA A 437 26.25 19.72 1.02
C ALA A 437 24.89 19.70 1.69
N ILE A 438 23.87 19.22 0.96
CA ILE A 438 22.51 19.00 1.44
C ILE A 438 22.12 17.62 1.00
N ASP A 439 21.74 16.75 1.92
CA ASP A 439 21.30 15.40 1.64
C ASP A 439 19.83 15.34 1.19
N ALA A 440 19.35 14.14 0.87
CA ALA A 440 17.98 13.94 0.43
C ALA A 440 16.94 14.08 1.56
N ALA A 441 17.35 13.98 2.83
CA ALA A 441 16.51 14.22 4.00
C ALA A 441 16.43 15.70 4.39
N GLY A 442 17.24 16.56 3.74
CA GLY A 442 17.32 18.00 3.98
C GLY A 442 18.32 18.40 5.08
N ASN A 443 19.20 17.48 5.53
CA ASN A 443 20.25 17.85 6.47
C ASN A 443 21.39 18.57 5.72
N GLU A 444 21.96 19.59 6.36
CA GLU A 444 22.96 20.46 5.72
C GLU A 444 24.31 20.37 6.42
N ALA A 445 25.38 20.39 5.63
CA ALA A 445 26.74 20.50 6.10
C ALA A 445 27.47 21.61 5.36
N VAL A 446 28.32 22.32 6.06
CA VAL A 446 29.19 23.37 5.52
C VAL A 446 30.59 23.19 6.10
N ALA A 447 31.58 23.09 5.22
CA ALA A 447 32.99 23.16 5.59
C ALA A 447 33.65 24.36 4.92
N ARG A 448 34.48 25.08 5.66
CA ARG A 448 35.16 26.29 5.17
C ARG A 448 36.60 26.32 5.67
N ALA A 449 37.51 26.67 4.79
CA ALA A 449 38.90 26.90 5.13
C ALA A 449 39.45 28.16 4.44
N GLU A 450 40.30 28.86 5.15
CA GLU A 450 41.04 30.01 4.63
C GLU A 450 42.52 29.63 4.45
N PHE A 451 43.10 29.97 3.30
CA PHE A 451 44.49 29.74 2.97
C PHE A 451 45.05 30.94 2.20
N VAL A 452 46.33 30.97 2.01
CA VAL A 452 47.04 32.05 1.32
C VAL A 452 47.77 31.50 0.10
N ILE A 453 47.57 32.13 -1.05
CA ILE A 453 48.46 31.96 -2.19
C ILE A 453 49.52 33.07 -2.14
N ASP A 454 50.79 32.69 -2.08
CA ASP A 454 51.90 33.60 -1.98
C ASP A 454 52.98 33.17 -2.98
N HIS A 455 53.19 34.00 -4.01
CA HIS A 455 54.24 33.84 -5.01
C HIS A 455 55.45 34.75 -4.70
N THR A 456 55.29 35.63 -3.73
CA THR A 456 56.29 36.68 -3.44
C THR A 456 57.44 36.10 -2.63
N PRO A 457 58.60 35.92 -3.22
CA PRO A 457 59.77 35.42 -2.50
C PRO A 457 60.11 36.29 -1.27
N PRO A 458 60.70 35.71 -0.24
CA PRO A 458 61.19 36.44 0.92
C PRO A 458 62.15 37.56 0.49
N LYS A 459 62.13 38.65 1.22
CA LYS A 459 63.10 39.73 1.04
C LYS A 459 64.17 39.64 2.10
N ILE A 460 65.38 39.31 1.67
CA ILE A 460 66.55 39.24 2.53
C ILE A 460 67.06 40.65 2.81
N GLN A 461 67.43 40.91 4.02
CA GLN A 461 68.01 42.18 4.41
C GLN A 461 69.31 41.97 5.20
N PHE A 462 70.38 42.61 4.69
CA PHE A 462 71.64 42.70 5.39
C PHE A 462 71.68 43.95 6.26
N TYR A 463 72.26 43.82 7.41
CA TYR A 463 72.48 44.94 8.34
C TYR A 463 73.93 45.01 8.69
N GLN A 464 74.44 46.23 8.77
CA GLN A 464 75.86 46.53 9.11
C GLN A 464 76.90 46.07 8.07
N VAL A 465 76.42 45.70 6.88
CA VAL A 465 77.27 45.32 5.74
C VAL A 465 76.64 45.84 4.45
N GLU A 466 77.47 46.30 3.51
CA GLU A 466 77.05 46.85 2.22
C GLU A 466 77.87 46.24 1.12
N GLU A 467 77.30 46.08 -0.09
CA GLU A 467 77.99 45.55 -1.29
C GLU A 467 79.17 46.39 -1.67
N GLY A 468 80.31 45.73 -1.89
CA GLY A 468 81.57 46.36 -2.32
C GLY A 468 82.23 47.21 -1.21
N ALA A 469 81.74 47.21 0.02
CA ALA A 469 82.32 47.99 1.07
C ALA A 469 83.60 47.38 1.65
N GLN A 470 84.39 48.21 2.25
CA GLN A 470 85.62 47.82 2.91
C GLN A 470 85.49 48.12 4.42
N TYR A 471 85.77 47.11 5.25
CA TYR A 471 85.65 47.23 6.72
C TYR A 471 86.99 47.01 7.39
N GLU A 472 87.30 47.79 8.44
CA GLU A 472 88.54 47.66 9.20
C GLU A 472 88.35 46.74 10.41
N GLY A 473 89.15 45.69 10.53
CA GLY A 473 89.22 44.86 11.71
C GLY A 473 88.05 43.80 11.75
N ILE A 474 87.37 43.69 12.87
CA ILE A 474 86.28 42.69 13.08
C ILE A 474 84.97 43.27 12.58
N LEU A 475 84.36 42.51 11.63
CA LEU A 475 83.02 42.84 11.17
C LEU A 475 81.99 41.94 11.86
N ASN A 476 81.03 42.57 12.49
CA ASN A 476 79.77 41.91 12.90
C ASN A 476 78.63 42.38 11.97
N PHE A 477 77.98 41.46 11.35
CA PHE A 477 76.81 41.78 10.50
C PHE A 477 75.62 40.88 10.84
N GLN A 478 74.44 41.30 10.46
CA GLN A 478 73.19 40.58 10.71
C GLN A 478 72.48 40.40 9.37
N VAL A 479 71.70 39.26 9.32
CA VAL A 479 70.84 38.98 8.21
C VAL A 479 69.48 38.61 8.76
N ASP A 480 68.42 39.06 8.13
CA ASP A 480 67.04 38.65 8.48
C ASP A 480 66.14 38.74 7.24
N SER A 481 64.99 38.12 7.32
CA SER A 481 63.89 38.30 6.38
C SER A 481 62.98 39.46 6.86
N ARG A 482 62.32 40.16 5.92
CA ARG A 482 61.46 41.29 6.29
C ARG A 482 60.15 40.93 6.97
N LYS A 483 59.60 39.75 6.59
CA LYS A 483 58.34 39.25 7.18
C LYS A 483 58.67 38.27 8.31
N LYS A 484 57.85 38.24 9.33
CA LYS A 484 58.02 37.37 10.49
C LYS A 484 57.86 35.89 10.15
N GLU A 485 57.07 35.60 9.12
CA GLU A 485 56.72 34.28 8.62
C GLU A 485 57.84 33.70 7.73
N ASP A 486 58.78 34.53 7.26
CA ASP A 486 59.90 34.10 6.43
C ASP A 486 61.06 33.69 7.34
N TRP A 487 61.91 32.80 6.85
CA TRP A 487 63.14 32.43 7.59
C TRP A 487 64.33 32.34 6.69
N ILE A 488 65.52 32.58 7.26
CA ILE A 488 66.80 32.32 6.59
C ILE A 488 67.06 30.80 6.65
N GLU A 489 67.21 30.17 5.50
CA GLU A 489 67.43 28.73 5.38
C GLU A 489 68.92 28.40 5.40
N GLU A 490 69.72 29.19 4.69
CA GLU A 490 71.14 28.98 4.60
C GLU A 490 71.91 30.32 4.51
N VAL A 491 73.06 30.34 5.11
CA VAL A 491 74.09 31.41 4.91
C VAL A 491 75.40 30.75 4.59
N LEU A 492 75.95 31.10 3.43
CA LEU A 492 77.30 30.68 2.98
C LEU A 492 78.23 31.87 3.05
N ILE A 493 79.37 31.75 3.73
CA ILE A 493 80.48 32.71 3.69
C ILE A 493 81.67 32.09 2.96
N ASN A 494 82.07 32.66 1.84
CA ASN A 494 83.04 32.09 0.94
C ASN A 494 82.74 30.59 0.63
N GLY A 495 81.48 30.26 0.32
CA GLY A 495 81.01 28.92 0.02
C GLY A 495 80.95 27.96 1.20
N LYS A 496 81.22 28.40 2.41
CA LYS A 496 81.11 27.58 3.64
C LYS A 496 79.82 27.88 4.38
N ARG A 497 79.02 26.86 4.65
CA ARG A 497 77.77 26.94 5.42
C ARG A 497 78.01 27.37 6.85
N GLN A 498 77.28 28.35 7.31
CA GLN A 498 77.38 28.92 8.62
C GLN A 498 76.28 28.32 9.56
N THR A 499 76.58 28.26 10.85
CA THR A 499 75.55 27.89 11.86
C THR A 499 74.69 29.10 12.06
N LEU A 500 73.39 28.87 11.86
CA LEU A 500 72.36 29.92 12.08
C LEU A 500 72.08 30.10 13.57
N LYS A 501 72.46 31.26 14.11
CA LYS A 501 72.20 31.64 15.49
C LYS A 501 71.43 32.95 15.49
N LYS A 502 70.23 32.94 16.06
CA LYS A 502 69.38 34.12 16.11
C LYS A 502 69.60 34.87 17.44
N GLU A 503 69.97 36.14 17.36
CA GLU A 503 70.09 37.07 18.49
C GLU A 503 69.21 38.30 18.21
N ASP A 504 68.37 38.71 19.16
CA ASP A 504 67.40 39.82 19.04
C ASP A 504 66.59 39.77 17.74
N GLY A 505 66.18 38.54 17.33
CA GLY A 505 65.37 38.35 16.15
C GLY A 505 66.10 38.29 14.82
N LYS A 506 67.43 38.48 14.77
CA LYS A 506 68.24 38.47 13.56
C LYS A 506 69.35 37.44 13.64
N TYR A 507 69.78 36.90 12.53
CA TYR A 507 70.91 36.00 12.44
C TYR A 507 72.21 36.78 12.40
N THR A 508 73.11 36.54 13.37
CA THR A 508 74.29 37.30 13.60
C THR A 508 75.57 36.52 13.19
N PHE A 509 76.48 37.15 12.46
CA PHE A 509 77.72 36.60 12.00
C PHE A 509 78.86 37.51 12.34
N GLN A 510 80.02 36.91 12.64
CA GLN A 510 81.24 37.64 12.93
C GLN A 510 82.35 37.14 12.05
N ILE A 511 83.05 38.07 11.39
CA ILE A 511 84.24 37.80 10.61
C ILE A 511 85.40 38.54 11.23
N THR A 512 86.49 37.82 11.50
CA THR A 512 87.64 38.36 12.23
C THR A 512 88.91 38.48 11.41
N ASN A 513 88.97 37.73 10.25
CA ASN A 513 90.20 37.69 9.43
C ASN A 513 90.06 38.65 8.27
N PRO A 514 91.17 39.39 7.90
CA PRO A 514 91.18 40.16 6.69
C PRO A 514 91.13 39.28 5.43
N GLY A 515 90.48 39.81 4.39
CA GLY A 515 90.28 39.10 3.12
C GLY A 515 89.02 39.55 2.40
N GLU A 516 88.81 39.01 1.19
CA GLU A 516 87.64 39.18 0.40
C GLU A 516 86.56 38.14 0.84
N TYR A 517 85.36 38.62 1.04
CA TYR A 517 84.27 37.79 1.45
C TYR A 517 83.08 37.91 0.50
N ALA A 518 82.55 36.75 0.10
CA ALA A 518 81.25 36.63 -0.57
C ALA A 518 80.30 35.91 0.36
N VAL A 519 79.18 36.55 0.65
CA VAL A 519 78.11 35.98 1.48
C VAL A 519 76.92 35.72 0.59
N SER A 520 76.48 34.47 0.52
CA SER A 520 75.22 34.05 -0.12
C SER A 520 74.24 33.70 0.98
N VAL A 521 73.04 34.19 0.87
CA VAL A 521 71.96 33.96 1.82
C VAL A 521 70.72 33.46 1.07
N THR A 522 70.22 32.28 1.47
CA THR A 522 68.97 31.76 0.99
C THR A 522 67.92 31.90 2.09
N ALA A 523 66.73 32.34 1.69
CA ALA A 523 65.56 32.45 2.56
C ALA A 523 64.36 31.76 1.92
N ALA A 524 63.48 31.23 2.76
CA ALA A 524 62.23 30.62 2.34
C ALA A 524 61.07 31.19 3.10
N ASP A 525 59.84 31.08 2.53
CA ASP A 525 58.57 31.41 3.17
C ASP A 525 57.70 30.20 3.39
N LEU A 526 56.51 30.37 3.99
CA LEU A 526 55.54 29.30 4.26
C LEU A 526 54.93 28.69 3.00
N ALA A 527 54.96 29.41 1.88
CA ALA A 527 54.52 28.89 0.58
C ALA A 527 55.60 28.08 -0.14
N GLY A 528 56.83 28.08 0.39
CA GLY A 528 58.01 27.46 -0.21
C GLY A 528 58.62 28.31 -1.33
N ASN A 529 58.35 29.63 -1.39
CA ASN A 529 59.13 30.51 -2.26
C ASN A 529 60.50 30.72 -1.65
N GLU A 530 61.51 30.74 -2.50
CA GLU A 530 62.92 30.91 -2.13
C GLU A 530 63.47 32.21 -2.73
N ALA A 531 64.33 32.83 -2.02
CA ALA A 531 65.12 33.96 -2.49
C ALA A 531 66.61 33.76 -2.14
N GLU A 532 67.48 34.14 -3.03
CA GLU A 532 68.88 34.16 -2.80
C GLU A 532 69.44 35.58 -3.02
N GLU A 533 70.15 36.07 -2.05
CA GLU A 533 70.80 37.36 -2.13
C GLU A 533 72.27 37.19 -1.79
N ASN A 534 73.14 37.83 -2.62
CA ASN A 534 74.57 37.74 -2.51
C ASN A 534 75.15 39.12 -2.23
N ILE A 535 76.08 39.16 -1.34
CA ILE A 535 76.83 40.39 -1.05
C ILE A 535 78.34 40.08 -0.97
N SER A 536 79.11 40.95 -1.48
CA SER A 536 80.60 40.87 -1.41
C SER A 536 81.17 42.11 -0.72
N PHE A 537 82.21 41.91 0.02
CA PHE A 537 82.89 42.99 0.76
C PHE A 537 84.33 42.54 1.09
N GLU A 538 85.14 43.49 1.49
CA GLU A 538 86.53 43.27 1.91
C GLU A 538 86.71 43.64 3.38
N ILE A 539 87.47 42.84 4.13
CA ILE A 539 87.95 43.18 5.46
C ILE A 539 89.46 43.48 5.36
N VAL A 540 89.82 44.65 5.70
CA VAL A 540 91.23 45.04 5.74
C VAL A 540 91.74 45.04 7.20
N PRO A 541 93.02 44.78 7.40
CA PRO A 541 93.60 44.86 8.74
C PRO A 541 93.26 46.18 9.42
N GLU A 542 93.04 46.16 10.74
CA GLU A 542 92.81 47.36 11.50
C GLU A 542 94.03 48.28 11.39
N LYS A 543 93.82 49.51 10.90
CA LYS A 543 94.88 50.48 10.76
C LYS A 543 95.51 50.75 12.12
N THR A 544 96.83 50.72 12.14
CA THR A 544 97.65 51.09 13.32
C THR A 544 97.34 52.54 13.77
N ILE A 545 97.58 52.83 15.02
CA ILE A 545 97.34 54.17 15.60
C ILE A 545 98.02 55.28 14.77
N LEU A 546 99.12 55.00 14.09
CA LEU A 546 99.85 55.91 13.18
C LEU A 546 99.11 56.22 11.89
N GLU A 547 98.41 55.23 11.28
CA GLU A 547 97.63 55.35 10.02
C GLU A 547 96.30 56.13 10.31
N LYS A 548 95.67 55.95 11.49
CA LYS A 548 94.46 56.68 11.89
C LYS A 548 94.70 58.15 12.05
N ALA A 549 95.98 58.62 12.40
CA ALA A 549 96.30 59.99 12.56
C ALA A 549 96.53 60.80 11.25
N ALA A 550 96.71 60.07 10.08
CA ALA A 550 96.95 60.66 8.74
C ALA A 550 95.67 60.94 7.93
N ALA A 551 94.52 60.40 8.31
CA ALA A 551 93.22 60.40 7.55
C ALA A 551 92.43 61.75 7.49
N PRO A 552 92.60 62.77 8.30
CA PRO A 552 91.75 63.98 8.24
C PRO A 552 92.10 64.95 7.10
N ILE A 553 93.25 64.75 6.38
CA ILE A 553 93.73 65.73 5.38
C ILE A 553 93.19 65.50 3.96
N GLN A 554 92.71 64.31 3.64
CA GLN A 554 92.23 63.99 2.30
C GLN A 554 90.76 64.29 2.01
N LYS A 555 89.87 64.49 3.02
CA LYS A 555 88.41 64.67 2.87
C LYS A 555 87.95 66.11 2.51
N ILE A 556 88.92 67.05 2.29
CA ILE A 556 88.54 68.44 1.96
C ILE A 556 88.53 68.74 0.44
N LEU A 557 88.88 67.78 -0.41
CA LEU A 557 89.10 68.06 -1.87
C LEU A 557 88.04 67.51 -2.86
N SER A 558 87.05 66.85 -2.48
CA SER A 558 85.98 66.45 -3.45
C SER A 558 84.61 66.62 -2.93
N GLY A 559 83.91 67.70 -3.33
CA GLY A 559 82.53 68.00 -3.07
C GLY A 559 81.58 67.71 -4.25
N LYS A 560 80.30 67.71 -3.89
CA LYS A 560 79.07 67.98 -4.72
C LYS A 560 78.49 66.82 -5.55
N THR A 561 77.21 66.65 -5.53
CA THR A 561 75.77 67.15 -5.58
C THR A 561 75.06 66.33 -6.60
N GLU A 562 73.85 66.05 -6.64
CA GLU A 562 72.42 66.49 -6.48
C GLU A 562 71.43 65.52 -7.14
N LYS A 563 70.28 65.22 -6.68
CA LYS A 563 68.87 65.63 -6.69
C LYS A 563 67.94 64.96 -7.72
N GLU A 564 66.79 64.45 -7.16
CA GLU A 564 65.36 64.65 -7.44
C GLU A 564 64.67 64.26 -8.78
N GLN A 565 63.51 63.55 -8.77
CA GLN A 565 62.14 63.96 -8.99
C GLN A 565 61.19 62.82 -9.41
N LYS A 566 60.11 62.56 -8.74
CA LYS A 566 58.63 62.77 -8.83
C LYS A 566 57.91 62.36 -10.12
N ASN A 567 56.82 61.59 -10.16
CA ASN A 567 55.37 61.93 -10.07
C ASN A 567 54.40 60.83 -10.54
N ARG A 568 53.35 60.60 -9.86
CA ARG A 568 51.86 60.54 -9.91
C ARG A 568 51.11 60.15 -11.18
N GLN A 569 49.92 59.51 -10.92
CA GLN A 569 48.58 59.46 -11.55
C GLN A 569 48.22 58.09 -12.11
N GLY A 570 46.98 57.59 -12.02
CA GLY A 570 45.68 58.06 -11.59
C GLY A 570 44.62 56.96 -11.64
N GLU A 571 43.54 57.28 -10.95
CA GLU A 571 42.31 56.48 -10.76
C GLU A 571 41.43 56.35 -12.00
N LYS A 572 40.59 55.33 -12.07
CA LYS A 572 39.09 55.33 -12.20
C LYS A 572 38.48 54.17 -13.02
N GLU A 573 37.30 53.77 -12.53
CA GLU A 573 36.18 53.03 -13.18
C GLU A 573 36.23 51.51 -13.14
N ASN A 574 35.23 50.74 -12.57
CA ASN A 574 33.84 50.75 -13.00
C ASN A 574 32.92 50.06 -12.00
N ARG A 575 31.84 50.75 -11.60
CA ARG A 575 30.65 50.21 -10.94
C ARG A 575 29.65 49.88 -12.06
N HIS A 576 29.37 48.60 -12.40
CA HIS A 576 28.15 48.25 -13.15
C HIS A 576 27.82 46.76 -13.22
N PHE A 577 28.40 45.89 -12.42
CA PHE A 577 28.08 44.44 -12.51
C PHE A 577 27.43 43.81 -11.26
N ALA A 578 26.94 44.59 -10.30
CA ALA A 578 26.39 44.07 -9.04
C ALA A 578 24.89 43.76 -9.07
N MET A 579 24.14 44.13 -10.14
CA MET A 579 22.67 44.05 -10.12
C MET A 579 22.05 42.81 -10.76
N LEU A 580 22.78 42.03 -11.54
CA LEU A 580 22.21 40.86 -12.26
C LEU A 580 22.29 39.52 -11.51
N LYS A 581 23.06 39.44 -10.40
CA LYS A 581 23.21 38.19 -9.63
C LYS A 581 22.08 37.88 -8.67
N TRP A 582 21.28 38.86 -8.22
CA TRP A 582 20.21 38.65 -7.25
C TRP A 582 18.89 38.15 -7.87
N ILE A 583 18.70 38.31 -9.17
CA ILE A 583 17.46 37.89 -9.87
C ILE A 583 17.43 36.38 -10.11
N VAL A 584 18.58 35.74 -10.37
CA VAL A 584 18.64 34.28 -10.65
C VAL A 584 18.53 33.46 -9.36
N ILE A 585 19.09 33.93 -8.24
CA ILE A 585 19.00 33.22 -6.95
C ILE A 585 17.58 33.32 -6.36
N GLY A 586 16.91 34.46 -6.55
CA GLY A 586 15.51 34.65 -6.12
C GLY A 586 14.52 33.73 -6.86
N SER A 587 14.75 33.44 -8.13
CA SER A 587 13.87 32.59 -8.95
C SER A 587 13.97 31.11 -8.60
N ILE A 588 15.15 30.61 -8.20
CA ILE A 588 15.36 29.20 -7.80
C ILE A 588 14.75 28.94 -6.41
N ILE A 589 14.87 29.90 -5.47
CA ILE A 589 14.29 29.77 -4.13
C ILE A 589 12.75 29.83 -4.19
N THR A 590 12.17 30.63 -5.09
CA THR A 590 10.72 30.73 -5.25
C THR A 590 10.12 29.47 -5.87
N ILE A 591 10.83 28.78 -6.76
CA ILE A 591 10.41 27.49 -7.33
C ILE A 591 10.45 26.39 -6.28
N LEU A 592 11.44 26.36 -5.39
CA LEU A 592 11.56 25.36 -4.31
C LEU A 592 10.55 25.59 -3.17
N LEU A 593 10.13 26.83 -2.92
CA LEU A 593 9.11 27.12 -1.90
C LEU A 593 7.67 26.91 -2.40
N ASN A 594 7.41 27.05 -3.72
CA ASN A 594 6.09 26.78 -4.29
C ASN A 594 5.78 25.29 -4.52
N THR A 595 6.78 24.42 -4.57
CA THR A 595 6.58 22.96 -4.62
C THR A 595 6.28 22.35 -3.24
N LYS A 596 6.46 23.11 -2.14
CA LYS A 596 6.17 22.64 -0.77
C LYS A 596 4.74 22.91 -0.30
N ASN A 597 3.95 23.68 -1.09
CA ASN A 597 2.57 24.05 -0.75
C ASN A 597 1.49 23.38 -1.64
N ASN A 598 1.88 22.43 -2.52
CA ASN A 598 0.96 21.71 -3.40
C ASN A 598 1.23 20.18 -3.42
N LEU A 599 1.54 19.61 -2.27
CA LEU A 599 1.50 18.16 -2.06
C LEU A 599 0.85 17.85 -0.70
#